data_cd311a17c581637aa8c929fc9068a679
#
_entry.id   cd311a17c581637aa8c929fc9068a679
#
_cell.length_a   1.000
_cell.length_b   1.000
_cell.length_c   1.000
_cell.angle_alpha   90.00
_cell.angle_beta   90.00
_cell.angle_gamma   90.00
#
_symmetry.space_group_name_H-M   'P 1'
#
loop_
_entity.id
_entity.type
_entity.pdbx_description
1 polymer ?
#
loop_
_entity_poly.entity_id
_entity_poly.type
_entity_poly.pdbx_seq_one_letter_code
_entity_poly.pdbx_strand_id
1 'polypeptide(L)'
;SGDTLNAIARMHRVSVNALRNVNNLEGTDILFEGQNLIIPDKYLDIGPDHKLIPDSELVYGPGQIGFDIKNFLDEWSGYVNTIVETDYRGITRNGYEIINYVAENYSVNPRLLLVVLENQTGWVKGSDAGNISTTYPFGYVNPGYKGLLRQLSWAADVLNYGFYNWKETSLNQMSF
;
A
#
# COMPACT_ATOMS: atom_id res chain seq x y z
N SER A 1 -9.29 -42.86 11.99
CA SER A 1 -10.69 -43.15 11.80
C SER A 1 -11.56 -41.97 12.21
N GLY A 2 -12.19 -41.33 11.28
CA GLY A 2 -13.18 -40.29 11.54
C GLY A 2 -12.67 -38.86 11.46
N ASP A 3 -11.53 -38.61 10.82
CA ASP A 3 -11.07 -37.24 10.57
C ASP A 3 -11.98 -36.57 9.53
N THR A 4 -12.50 -35.43 9.89
CA THR A 4 -13.29 -34.60 8.97
C THR A 4 -12.44 -33.52 8.35
N LEU A 5 -12.84 -33.06 7.17
CA LEU A 5 -12.16 -31.94 6.51
C LEU A 5 -12.01 -30.71 7.45
N ASN A 6 -13.03 -30.45 8.27
CA ASN A 6 -13.02 -29.40 9.29
C ASN A 6 -11.98 -29.65 10.41
N ALA A 7 -11.84 -30.90 10.89
CA ALA A 7 -10.87 -31.25 11.92
C ALA A 7 -9.43 -31.09 11.39
N ILE A 8 -9.18 -31.56 10.17
CA ILE A 8 -7.87 -31.45 9.50
C ILE A 8 -7.52 -29.98 9.24
N ALA A 9 -8.45 -29.19 8.72
CA ALA A 9 -8.24 -27.76 8.47
C ALA A 9 -7.88 -27.02 9.78
N ARG A 10 -8.57 -27.28 10.87
CA ARG A 10 -8.25 -26.73 12.19
C ARG A 10 -6.86 -27.13 12.68
N MET A 11 -6.52 -28.41 12.59
CA MET A 11 -5.25 -28.95 13.05
C MET A 11 -4.08 -28.30 12.30
N HIS A 12 -4.23 -28.06 11.00
CA HIS A 12 -3.21 -27.47 10.15
C HIS A 12 -3.32 -25.94 10.02
N ARG A 13 -4.32 -25.32 10.68
CA ARG A 13 -4.58 -23.87 10.67
C ARG A 13 -4.74 -23.30 9.24
N VAL A 14 -5.44 -24.02 8.39
CA VAL A 14 -5.82 -23.62 7.03
C VAL A 14 -7.34 -23.50 6.93
N SER A 15 -7.85 -22.76 5.94
CA SER A 15 -9.29 -22.71 5.73
C SER A 15 -9.78 -24.02 5.09
N VAL A 16 -11.02 -24.44 5.42
CA VAL A 16 -11.65 -25.62 4.79
C VAL A 16 -11.74 -25.43 3.28
N ASN A 17 -12.02 -24.23 2.81
CA ASN A 17 -12.09 -23.90 1.39
C ASN A 17 -10.73 -24.04 0.69
N ALA A 18 -9.65 -23.56 1.31
CA ALA A 18 -8.30 -23.73 0.77
C ALA A 18 -7.91 -25.21 0.68
N LEU A 19 -8.22 -25.99 1.74
CA LEU A 19 -7.97 -27.42 1.77
C LEU A 19 -8.79 -28.17 0.70
N ARG A 20 -10.06 -27.75 0.50
CA ARG A 20 -10.96 -28.31 -0.51
C ARG A 20 -10.46 -28.04 -1.92
N ASN A 21 -10.09 -26.79 -2.21
CA ASN A 21 -9.65 -26.34 -3.54
C ASN A 21 -8.36 -27.05 -3.98
N VAL A 22 -7.35 -27.14 -3.08
CA VAL A 22 -6.05 -27.75 -3.43
C VAL A 22 -6.15 -29.26 -3.66
N ASN A 23 -7.20 -29.89 -3.08
CA ASN A 23 -7.43 -31.33 -3.21
C ASN A 23 -8.56 -31.68 -4.20
N ASN A 24 -9.09 -30.73 -4.94
CA ASN A 24 -10.20 -30.89 -5.88
C ASN A 24 -11.44 -31.59 -5.26
N LEU A 25 -11.76 -31.24 -4.01
CA LEU A 25 -12.90 -31.80 -3.27
C LEU A 25 -14.16 -30.95 -3.48
N GLU A 26 -14.43 -30.51 -4.72
CA GLU A 26 -15.60 -29.70 -5.03
C GLU A 26 -16.90 -30.47 -4.74
N GLY A 27 -17.75 -29.87 -3.89
CA GLY A 27 -19.09 -30.39 -3.61
C GLY A 27 -19.20 -31.53 -2.61
N THR A 28 -18.10 -32.02 -2.02
CA THR A 28 -18.14 -33.10 -1.01
C THR A 28 -17.13 -32.87 0.11
N ASP A 29 -17.56 -33.16 1.34
CA ASP A 29 -16.67 -33.20 2.52
C ASP A 29 -16.31 -34.63 2.93
N ILE A 30 -16.59 -35.61 2.06
CA ILE A 30 -16.33 -37.02 2.33
C ILE A 30 -14.86 -37.31 2.06
N LEU A 31 -14.18 -37.80 3.06
CA LEU A 31 -12.80 -38.29 2.99
C LEU A 31 -12.80 -39.81 3.10
N PHE A 32 -11.93 -40.44 2.36
CA PHE A 32 -11.72 -41.88 2.41
C PHE A 32 -10.52 -42.22 3.28
N GLU A 33 -10.60 -43.35 4.01
CA GLU A 33 -9.48 -43.84 4.78
C GLU A 33 -8.27 -44.14 3.87
N GLY A 34 -7.10 -43.60 4.27
CA GLY A 34 -5.89 -43.70 3.45
C GLY A 34 -5.76 -42.66 2.32
N GLN A 35 -6.74 -41.74 2.21
CA GLN A 35 -6.65 -40.65 1.24
C GLN A 35 -5.51 -39.68 1.58
N ASN A 36 -4.62 -39.44 0.62
CA ASN A 36 -3.61 -38.41 0.75
C ASN A 36 -4.23 -37.03 0.52
N LEU A 37 -4.06 -36.13 1.47
CA LEU A 37 -4.47 -34.75 1.34
C LEU A 37 -3.25 -33.83 1.26
N ILE A 38 -3.26 -32.97 0.27
CA ILE A 38 -2.30 -31.87 0.18
C ILE A 38 -2.78 -30.79 1.17
N ILE A 39 -1.97 -30.52 2.18
CA ILE A 39 -2.22 -29.39 3.07
C ILE A 39 -1.65 -28.16 2.36
N PRO A 40 -2.46 -27.16 1.99
CA PRO A 40 -1.93 -25.95 1.41
C PRO A 40 -0.97 -25.32 2.44
N ASP A 41 0.21 -24.92 1.97
CA ASP A 41 1.01 -23.99 2.76
C ASP A 41 0.10 -22.85 3.16
N LYS A 42 0.32 -22.26 4.35
CA LYS A 42 -0.50 -21.16 4.87
C LYS A 42 -0.66 -20.06 3.81
N TYR A 43 -1.46 -20.36 2.76
CA TYR A 43 -2.08 -19.29 2.02
C TYR A 43 -3.00 -18.62 3.03
N LEU A 44 -2.56 -17.46 3.50
CA LEU A 44 -3.48 -16.49 4.04
C LEU A 44 -4.62 -16.48 3.02
N ASP A 45 -5.82 -16.81 3.45
CA ASP A 45 -7.03 -16.58 2.67
C ASP A 45 -7.13 -15.05 2.59
N ILE A 46 -6.36 -14.50 1.62
CA ILE A 46 -6.28 -13.06 1.39
C ILE A 46 -7.53 -12.72 0.62
N GLY A 47 -8.65 -12.80 1.31
CA GLY A 47 -9.88 -12.21 0.83
C GLY A 47 -9.78 -10.68 0.80
N PRO A 48 -10.72 -10.00 0.17
CA PRO A 48 -10.75 -8.53 0.13
C PRO A 48 -10.75 -7.88 1.51
N ASP A 49 -11.13 -8.64 2.56
CA ASP A 49 -11.15 -8.17 3.95
C ASP A 49 -9.80 -8.32 4.67
N HIS A 50 -8.79 -8.94 4.02
CA HIS A 50 -7.49 -9.13 4.64
C HIS A 50 -6.64 -7.86 4.54
N LYS A 51 -6.35 -7.24 5.68
CA LYS A 51 -5.45 -6.09 5.75
C LYS A 51 -4.00 -6.54 5.58
N LEU A 52 -3.41 -6.23 4.43
CA LEU A 52 -1.99 -6.44 4.15
C LEU A 52 -1.11 -5.49 4.96
N ILE A 53 -1.59 -4.29 5.20
CA ILE A 53 -0.90 -3.23 5.94
C ILE A 53 -1.79 -2.80 7.10
N PRO A 54 -1.30 -2.80 8.35
CA PRO A 54 -2.06 -2.28 9.50
C PRO A 54 -2.44 -0.81 9.30
N ASP A 55 -3.60 -0.39 9.83
CA ASP A 55 -4.05 1.00 9.76
C ASP A 55 -3.03 2.00 10.33
N SER A 56 -2.29 1.59 11.36
CA SER A 56 -1.21 2.39 11.97
C SER A 56 -0.06 2.69 11.01
N GLU A 57 0.10 1.89 9.96
CA GLU A 57 1.12 2.10 8.92
C GLU A 57 0.59 2.87 7.72
N LEU A 58 -0.70 3.16 7.65
CA LEU A 58 -1.32 3.99 6.60
C LEU A 58 -1.40 5.45 7.01
N VAL A 59 -1.64 5.72 8.30
CA VAL A 59 -1.83 7.07 8.83
C VAL A 59 -0.55 7.63 9.47
N TYR A 60 -0.43 8.95 9.50
CA TYR A 60 0.62 9.64 10.25
C TYR A 60 0.32 9.51 11.75
N GLY A 61 1.15 8.79 12.47
CA GLY A 61 0.89 8.47 13.87
C GLY A 61 2.15 8.07 14.66
N PRO A 62 2.00 7.58 15.89
CA PRO A 62 3.12 7.21 16.77
C PRO A 62 4.13 6.24 16.15
N GLY A 63 3.71 5.38 15.19
CA GLY A 63 4.60 4.46 14.47
C GLY A 63 5.64 5.17 13.59
N GLN A 64 5.50 6.48 13.38
CA GLN A 64 6.44 7.30 12.62
C GLN A 64 7.52 7.97 13.49
N ILE A 65 7.40 7.88 14.82
CA ILE A 65 8.40 8.44 15.74
C ILE A 65 9.76 7.79 15.44
N GLY A 66 10.75 8.63 15.11
CA GLY A 66 12.11 8.19 14.78
C GLY A 66 12.34 7.87 13.30
N PHE A 67 11.35 7.99 12.42
CA PHE A 67 11.59 7.91 10.97
C PHE A 67 12.01 9.28 10.43
N ASP A 68 13.27 9.41 10.06
CA ASP A 68 13.84 10.61 9.47
C ASP A 68 13.83 10.51 7.96
N ILE A 69 12.90 11.25 7.33
CA ILE A 69 12.71 11.26 5.87
C ILE A 69 13.99 11.76 5.18
N LYS A 70 14.64 12.79 5.76
CA LYS A 70 15.84 13.37 5.17
C LYS A 70 16.97 12.36 5.13
N ASN A 71 17.29 11.75 6.26
CA ASN A 71 18.32 10.73 6.34
C ASN A 71 18.04 9.55 5.39
N PHE A 72 16.79 9.09 5.34
CA PHE A 72 16.39 8.04 4.42
C PHE A 72 16.64 8.42 2.96
N LEU A 73 16.28 9.62 2.53
CA LEU A 73 16.49 10.07 1.16
C LEU A 73 17.97 10.31 0.83
N ASP A 74 18.76 10.77 1.80
CA ASP A 74 20.20 10.98 1.64
C ASP A 74 20.94 9.65 1.37
N GLU A 75 20.48 8.53 1.95
CA GLU A 75 21.04 7.19 1.67
C GLU A 75 20.89 6.76 0.22
N TRP A 76 19.80 7.16 -0.44
CA TRP A 76 19.50 6.77 -1.82
C TRP A 76 19.98 7.80 -2.85
N SER A 77 20.19 9.05 -2.46
CA SER A 77 20.63 10.16 -3.35
C SER A 77 19.77 10.29 -4.62
N GLY A 78 18.47 10.04 -4.51
CA GLY A 78 17.55 10.05 -5.65
C GLY A 78 17.24 11.45 -6.19
N TYR A 79 16.60 11.51 -7.35
CA TYR A 79 16.21 12.76 -8.02
C TYR A 79 15.36 13.68 -7.14
N VAL A 80 14.53 13.10 -6.25
CA VAL A 80 13.71 13.86 -5.31
C VAL A 80 14.53 14.82 -4.44
N ASN A 81 15.80 14.52 -4.15
CA ASN A 81 16.69 15.39 -3.38
C ASN A 81 17.08 16.67 -4.13
N THR A 82 16.94 16.69 -5.45
CA THR A 82 17.23 17.87 -6.28
C THR A 82 16.03 18.80 -6.44
N ILE A 83 14.83 18.35 -6.02
CA ILE A 83 13.60 19.11 -6.21
C ILE A 83 13.54 20.23 -5.18
N VAL A 84 13.23 21.44 -5.69
CA VAL A 84 12.93 22.62 -4.88
C VAL A 84 11.72 23.31 -5.49
N GLU A 85 10.66 23.51 -4.72
CA GLU A 85 9.43 24.15 -5.17
C GLU A 85 9.00 25.27 -4.23
N THR A 86 8.46 26.34 -4.81
CA THR A 86 7.87 27.44 -4.05
C THR A 86 6.34 27.40 -4.21
N ASP A 87 5.62 27.36 -3.11
CA ASP A 87 4.17 27.36 -3.13
C ASP A 87 3.58 28.76 -3.39
N TYR A 88 2.26 28.86 -3.54
CA TYR A 88 1.55 30.12 -3.81
C TYR A 88 1.66 31.16 -2.68
N ARG A 89 2.13 30.75 -1.50
CA ARG A 89 2.40 31.64 -0.34
C ARG A 89 3.83 32.14 -0.35
N GLY A 90 4.65 31.72 -1.32
CA GLY A 90 6.06 32.06 -1.38
C GLY A 90 6.96 31.21 -0.49
N ILE A 91 6.44 30.10 0.05
CA ILE A 91 7.22 29.18 0.90
C ILE A 91 7.93 28.18 0.02
N THR A 92 9.24 28.18 0.08
CA THR A 92 10.11 27.25 -0.67
C THR A 92 10.37 26.01 0.17
N ARG A 93 10.23 24.83 -0.46
CA ARG A 93 10.49 23.50 0.16
C ARG A 93 11.33 22.67 -0.79
N ASN A 94 12.28 21.93 -0.24
CA ASN A 94 12.97 20.86 -0.95
C ASN A 94 12.18 19.56 -0.90
N GLY A 95 12.69 18.50 -1.56
CA GLY A 95 11.96 17.23 -1.71
C GLY A 95 11.52 16.60 -0.38
N TYR A 96 12.41 16.52 0.63
CA TYR A 96 12.03 15.92 1.90
C TYR A 96 11.02 16.78 2.67
N GLU A 97 11.13 18.11 2.60
CA GLU A 97 10.19 19.04 3.22
C GLU A 97 8.80 18.96 2.57
N ILE A 98 8.74 18.73 1.26
CA ILE A 98 7.48 18.46 0.55
C ILE A 98 6.81 17.20 1.07
N ILE A 99 7.57 16.10 1.17
CA ILE A 99 7.04 14.82 1.65
C ILE A 99 6.56 14.94 3.10
N ASN A 100 7.37 15.57 3.97
CA ASN A 100 7.00 15.79 5.37
C ASN A 100 5.73 16.66 5.48
N TYR A 101 5.68 17.76 4.73
CA TYR A 101 4.52 18.65 4.70
C TYR A 101 3.24 17.93 4.29
N VAL A 102 3.29 17.11 3.24
CA VAL A 102 2.13 16.31 2.79
C VAL A 102 1.76 15.26 3.84
N ALA A 103 2.73 14.53 4.41
CA ALA A 103 2.48 13.53 5.44
C ALA A 103 1.71 14.11 6.64
N GLU A 104 2.18 15.25 7.15
CA GLU A 104 1.56 15.92 8.29
C GLU A 104 0.18 16.51 7.98
N ASN A 105 0.04 17.22 6.85
CA ASN A 105 -1.20 17.92 6.53
C ASN A 105 -2.33 17.01 6.04
N TYR A 106 -1.98 15.86 5.48
CA TYR A 106 -2.94 14.86 4.97
C TYR A 106 -3.05 13.65 5.90
N SER A 107 -2.32 13.62 7.01
CA SER A 107 -2.31 12.51 7.97
C SER A 107 -1.97 11.16 7.32
N VAL A 108 -1.08 11.15 6.33
CA VAL A 108 -0.61 9.95 5.63
C VAL A 108 0.79 9.59 6.09
N ASN A 109 1.04 8.30 6.32
CA ASN A 109 2.37 7.81 6.68
C ASN A 109 3.42 8.22 5.62
N PRO A 110 4.52 8.89 6.00
CA PRO A 110 5.55 9.33 5.07
C PRO A 110 6.23 8.17 4.33
N ARG A 111 6.34 6.99 4.95
CA ARG A 111 6.86 5.78 4.28
C ARG A 111 5.95 5.37 3.12
N LEU A 112 4.63 5.46 3.32
CA LEU A 112 3.67 5.18 2.26
C LEU A 112 3.79 6.18 1.11
N LEU A 113 3.94 7.48 1.41
CA LEU A 113 4.18 8.50 0.39
C LEU A 113 5.47 8.24 -0.39
N LEU A 114 6.54 7.82 0.29
CA LEU A 114 7.80 7.43 -0.35
C LEU A 114 7.63 6.22 -1.27
N VAL A 115 6.88 5.21 -0.85
CA VAL A 115 6.59 4.02 -1.68
C VAL A 115 5.79 4.41 -2.92
N VAL A 116 4.76 5.25 -2.75
CA VAL A 116 3.94 5.71 -3.88
C VAL A 116 4.79 6.56 -4.84
N LEU A 117 5.62 7.47 -4.31
CA LEU A 117 6.54 8.28 -5.12
C LEU A 117 7.51 7.40 -5.90
N GLU A 118 8.16 6.45 -5.24
CA GLU A 118 9.08 5.52 -5.91
C GLU A 118 8.38 4.70 -7.00
N ASN A 119 7.21 4.13 -6.68
CA ASN A 119 6.47 3.30 -7.63
C ASN A 119 6.01 4.07 -8.88
N GLN A 120 5.62 5.33 -8.72
CA GLN A 120 5.13 6.14 -9.83
C GLN A 120 6.25 6.78 -10.64
N THR A 121 7.36 7.15 -10.01
CA THR A 121 8.37 8.00 -10.62
C THR A 121 9.77 7.41 -10.64
N GLY A 122 10.09 6.51 -9.71
CA GLY A 122 11.46 6.05 -9.48
C GLY A 122 12.38 7.11 -8.85
N TRP A 123 11.86 8.25 -8.39
CA TRP A 123 12.65 9.41 -7.98
C TRP A 123 13.31 9.31 -6.60
N VAL A 124 12.92 8.33 -5.79
CA VAL A 124 13.57 8.07 -4.49
C VAL A 124 14.95 7.44 -4.71
N LYS A 125 15.08 6.53 -5.69
CA LYS A 125 16.32 5.80 -5.98
C LYS A 125 17.00 6.25 -7.25
N GLY A 126 16.25 6.64 -8.28
CA GLY A 126 16.77 7.10 -9.56
C GLY A 126 17.44 8.46 -9.45
N SER A 127 18.60 8.60 -10.07
CA SER A 127 19.42 9.83 -10.00
C SER A 127 18.92 10.97 -10.89
N ASP A 128 17.97 10.72 -11.78
CA ASP A 128 17.39 11.68 -12.70
C ASP A 128 15.87 11.53 -12.84
N ALA A 129 15.24 12.47 -13.53
CA ALA A 129 13.79 12.44 -13.74
C ALA A 129 13.32 11.32 -14.68
N GLY A 130 14.22 10.69 -15.44
CA GLY A 130 13.89 9.69 -16.45
C GLY A 130 12.93 10.26 -17.51
N ASN A 131 11.96 9.42 -17.89
CA ASN A 131 10.89 9.82 -18.81
C ASN A 131 9.65 10.39 -18.09
N ILE A 132 9.75 10.64 -16.80
CA ILE A 132 8.63 11.13 -16.01
C ILE A 132 8.53 12.66 -16.12
N SER A 133 7.30 13.14 -16.32
CA SER A 133 7.03 14.57 -16.36
C SER A 133 7.32 15.23 -15.00
N THR A 134 8.23 16.19 -14.96
CA THR A 134 8.50 16.97 -13.75
C THR A 134 7.34 17.90 -13.39
N THR A 135 6.48 18.22 -14.35
CA THR A 135 5.29 19.04 -14.12
C THR A 135 4.14 18.22 -13.52
N TYR A 136 3.97 16.97 -13.95
CA TYR A 136 2.88 16.09 -13.51
C TYR A 136 3.43 14.69 -13.19
N PRO A 137 4.26 14.54 -12.14
CA PRO A 137 4.96 13.28 -11.87
C PRO A 137 4.05 12.08 -11.58
N PHE A 138 2.84 12.31 -11.08
CA PHE A 138 1.85 11.25 -10.86
C PHE A 138 0.85 11.10 -12.02
N GLY A 139 1.06 11.83 -13.13
CA GLY A 139 0.20 11.74 -14.31
C GLY A 139 -1.16 12.43 -14.20
N TYR A 140 -1.48 13.06 -13.09
CA TYR A 140 -2.72 13.83 -12.95
C TYR A 140 -2.58 15.19 -13.63
N VAL A 141 -2.94 15.25 -14.91
CA VAL A 141 -2.79 16.44 -15.76
C VAL A 141 -3.92 17.43 -15.49
N ASN A 142 -3.66 18.36 -14.57
CA ASN A 142 -4.56 19.46 -14.24
C ASN A 142 -3.74 20.71 -13.93
N PRO A 143 -4.04 21.89 -14.54
CA PRO A 143 -3.25 23.12 -14.36
C PRO A 143 -3.06 23.57 -12.90
N GLY A 144 -4.03 23.23 -12.01
CA GLY A 144 -3.94 23.52 -10.57
C GLY A 144 -3.05 22.57 -9.78
N TYR A 145 -2.57 21.47 -10.39
CA TYR A 145 -1.81 20.41 -9.72
C TYR A 145 -0.40 20.23 -10.28
N LYS A 146 0.22 21.31 -10.73
CA LYS A 146 1.60 21.29 -11.21
C LYS A 146 2.60 21.14 -10.05
N GLY A 147 3.66 20.37 -10.31
CA GLY A 147 4.78 20.16 -9.39
C GLY A 147 4.56 19.02 -8.39
N LEU A 148 5.66 18.62 -7.74
CA LEU A 148 5.66 17.48 -6.81
C LEU A 148 4.72 17.73 -5.63
N LEU A 149 4.77 18.91 -5.03
CA LEU A 149 3.93 19.25 -3.87
C LEU A 149 2.44 19.01 -4.14
N ARG A 150 1.94 19.51 -5.27
CA ARG A 150 0.52 19.41 -5.63
C ARG A 150 0.14 18.01 -6.07
N GLN A 151 1.01 17.34 -6.79
CA GLN A 151 0.78 15.96 -7.25
C GLN A 151 0.80 14.98 -6.06
N LEU A 152 1.72 15.14 -5.13
CA LEU A 152 1.80 14.28 -3.94
C LEU A 152 0.63 14.56 -2.98
N SER A 153 0.18 15.81 -2.87
CA SER A 153 -1.04 16.17 -2.14
C SER A 153 -2.27 15.48 -2.73
N TRP A 154 -2.42 15.50 -4.05
CA TRP A 154 -3.49 14.78 -4.73
C TRP A 154 -3.42 13.27 -4.47
N ALA A 155 -2.23 12.67 -4.53
CA ALA A 155 -2.06 11.25 -4.23
C ALA A 155 -2.43 10.92 -2.78
N ALA A 156 -2.08 11.79 -1.84
CA ALA A 156 -2.47 11.64 -0.43
C ALA A 156 -4.00 11.72 -0.24
N ASP A 157 -4.69 12.60 -0.95
CA ASP A 157 -6.16 12.67 -0.97
C ASP A 157 -6.78 11.37 -1.50
N VAL A 158 -6.23 10.82 -2.59
CA VAL A 158 -6.69 9.54 -3.16
C VAL A 158 -6.49 8.38 -2.18
N LEU A 159 -5.35 8.32 -1.49
CA LEU A 159 -5.09 7.33 -0.45
C LEU A 159 -6.09 7.44 0.70
N ASN A 160 -6.33 8.65 1.20
CA ASN A 160 -7.29 8.91 2.24
C ASN A 160 -8.72 8.57 1.81
N TYR A 161 -9.11 8.95 0.60
CA TYR A 161 -10.41 8.60 0.04
C TYR A 161 -10.62 7.09 0.00
N GLY A 162 -9.64 6.33 -0.48
CA GLY A 162 -9.70 4.86 -0.49
C GLY A 162 -9.79 4.28 0.93
N PHE A 163 -8.97 4.76 1.86
CA PHE A 163 -8.93 4.28 3.23
C PHE A 163 -10.24 4.54 3.99
N TYR A 164 -10.77 5.76 3.96
CA TYR A 164 -11.99 6.11 4.68
C TYR A 164 -13.24 5.49 4.06
N ASN A 165 -13.35 5.43 2.74
CA ASN A 165 -14.47 4.75 2.09
C ASN A 165 -14.49 3.24 2.39
N TRP A 166 -13.31 2.61 2.42
CA TRP A 166 -13.20 1.21 2.85
C TRP A 166 -13.74 1.02 4.27
N LYS A 167 -13.40 1.91 5.21
CA LYS A 167 -13.83 1.82 6.61
C LYS A 167 -15.33 2.06 6.79
N GLU A 168 -15.90 3.02 6.05
CA GLU A 168 -17.26 3.50 6.29
C GLU A 168 -18.33 2.75 5.47
N THR A 169 -17.99 2.26 4.30
CA THR A 169 -18.99 1.81 3.31
C THR A 169 -19.00 0.32 3.03
N SER A 170 -18.13 -0.51 3.62
CA SER A 170 -18.02 -1.94 3.24
C SER A 170 -18.06 -2.09 1.72
N LEU A 171 -17.12 -1.49 1.02
CA LEU A 171 -17.09 -1.44 -0.45
C LEU A 171 -17.06 -2.85 -1.03
N ASN A 172 -18.24 -3.41 -1.34
CA ASN A 172 -18.38 -4.67 -2.06
C ASN A 172 -18.17 -4.52 -3.58
N GLN A 173 -18.01 -3.31 -4.09
CA GLN A 173 -17.75 -3.04 -5.51
C GLN A 173 -16.93 -1.76 -5.68
N MET A 174 -15.68 -1.88 -6.09
CA MET A 174 -14.96 -0.79 -6.75
C MET A 174 -15.27 -0.88 -8.24
N SER A 175 -15.98 0.10 -8.78
CA SER A 175 -16.00 0.35 -10.22
C SER A 175 -14.80 1.25 -10.55
N PHE A 176 -13.87 0.71 -11.34
CA PHE A 176 -12.75 1.45 -11.93
C PHE A 176 -13.19 2.11 -13.23
#